data_fa3cefc91a0a41ec996ac5d574033d13
#
_entry.id   fa3cefc91a0a41ec996ac5d574033d13
#
_cell.length_a   1.000
_cell.length_b   1.000
_cell.length_c   1.000
_cell.angle_alpha   90.00
_cell.angle_beta   90.00
_cell.angle_gamma   90.00
#
_symmetry.space_group_name_H-M   'P 1'
#
loop_
_entity.id
_entity.type
_entity.pdbx_description
1 polymer ?
#
loop_
_entity_poly.entity_id
_entity_poly.type
_entity_poly.pdbx_seq_one_letter_code
_entity_poly.pdbx_strand_id
1 'polypeptide(L)'
;MQGYLEQIKPSVGDAWRTDELYVKVGGNMKYLYALMYDETRFWIAQQVADTKYTANINPLFKEGKELTGKRPNTLISDGARNFNEGFKKEFFTVSNPRTRHIKHIRLQVDHNNNKMERFNGEVRDREKVMRGLKTVYTPILKGYQIYHNYMRSHEALNNKTPAEACGIKVEGENKWVSLIQNASAKNLGF
;
A
#
# COMPACT_ATOMS: atom_id res chain seq x y z
N MET A 1 5.61 16.58 5.29
CA MET A 1 4.83 15.95 4.19
C MET A 1 4.07 14.70 4.67
N GLN A 2 4.70 13.70 5.29
CA GLN A 2 4.03 12.48 5.73
C GLN A 2 2.81 12.78 6.62
N GLY A 3 2.95 13.56 7.68
CA GLY A 3 1.83 13.92 8.56
C GLY A 3 0.70 14.71 7.89
N TYR A 4 1.00 15.40 6.78
CA TYR A 4 -0.02 16.02 5.93
C TYR A 4 -0.80 14.95 5.16
N LEU A 5 -0.11 13.99 4.54
CA LEU A 5 -0.74 12.93 3.75
C LEU A 5 -1.57 11.96 4.61
N GLU A 6 -1.18 11.70 5.85
CA GLU A 6 -1.94 10.87 6.80
C GLU A 6 -3.31 11.48 7.18
N GLN A 7 -3.48 12.79 6.99
CA GLN A 7 -4.76 13.46 7.23
C GLN A 7 -5.69 13.44 6.01
N ILE A 8 -5.15 13.12 4.82
CA ILE A 8 -5.92 13.01 3.59
C ILE A 8 -6.43 11.58 3.49
N LYS A 9 -7.72 11.39 3.71
CA LYS A 9 -8.34 10.06 3.62
C LYS A 9 -8.66 9.73 2.17
N PRO A 10 -8.06 8.65 1.60
CA PRO A 10 -8.43 8.19 0.28
C PRO A 10 -9.82 7.55 0.30
N SER A 11 -10.63 7.82 -0.73
CA SER A 11 -11.87 7.08 -0.95
C SER A 11 -11.54 5.70 -1.54
N VAL A 12 -11.40 4.71 -0.68
CA VAL A 12 -11.12 3.33 -1.07
C VAL A 12 -12.38 2.48 -1.00
N GLY A 13 -12.50 1.53 -1.93
CA GLY A 13 -13.58 0.54 -1.92
C GLY A 13 -13.32 -0.64 -0.97
N ASP A 14 -14.02 -1.72 -1.20
CA ASP A 14 -14.14 -2.84 -0.26
C ASP A 14 -13.19 -4.00 -0.54
N ALA A 15 -12.50 -4.01 -1.69
CA ALA A 15 -11.56 -5.05 -2.04
C ALA A 15 -10.12 -4.56 -1.91
N TRP A 16 -9.36 -5.13 -0.98
CA TRP A 16 -7.95 -4.81 -0.79
C TRP A 16 -7.07 -6.00 -1.12
N ARG A 17 -5.85 -5.72 -1.58
CA ARG A 17 -4.82 -6.74 -1.86
C ARG A 17 -3.64 -6.57 -0.92
N THR A 18 -3.02 -7.68 -0.59
CA THR A 18 -1.77 -7.69 0.16
C THR A 18 -0.84 -8.76 -0.37
N ASP A 19 0.44 -8.45 -0.33
CA ASP A 19 1.50 -9.36 -0.72
C ASP A 19 2.81 -8.97 -0.02
N GLU A 20 3.79 -9.87 -0.04
CA GLU A 20 5.14 -9.54 0.39
C GLU A 20 6.14 -9.69 -0.75
N LEU A 21 7.18 -8.87 -0.68
CA LEU A 21 8.36 -9.02 -1.52
C LEU A 21 9.63 -8.93 -0.69
N TYR A 22 10.70 -9.55 -1.19
CA TYR A 22 12.02 -9.42 -0.59
C TYR A 22 12.62 -8.08 -0.98
N VAL A 23 13.18 -7.37 0.01
CA VAL A 23 13.96 -6.14 -0.16
C VAL A 23 15.28 -6.27 0.58
N LYS A 24 16.35 -5.68 0.04
CA LYS A 24 17.66 -5.69 0.68
C LYS A 24 17.82 -4.45 1.55
N VAL A 25 18.01 -4.66 2.85
CA VAL A 25 18.17 -3.59 3.83
C VAL A 25 19.45 -3.81 4.64
N GLY A 26 20.40 -2.87 4.53
CA GLY A 26 21.69 -2.98 5.22
C GLY A 26 22.47 -4.26 4.86
N GLY A 27 22.34 -4.73 3.62
CA GLY A 27 22.96 -5.98 3.17
C GLY A 27 22.14 -7.25 3.45
N ASN A 28 21.12 -7.20 4.32
CA ASN A 28 20.30 -8.34 4.69
C ASN A 28 18.97 -8.35 3.93
N MET A 29 18.49 -9.56 3.60
CA MET A 29 17.16 -9.73 3.01
C MET A 29 16.09 -9.58 4.07
N LYS A 30 15.10 -8.73 3.80
CA LYS A 30 13.92 -8.51 4.63
C LYS A 30 12.65 -8.62 3.80
N TYR A 31 11.51 -8.58 4.44
CA TYR A 31 10.20 -8.62 3.81
C TYR A 31 9.57 -7.22 3.82
N LEU A 32 9.21 -6.71 2.66
CA LEU A 32 8.33 -5.57 2.52
C LEU A 32 6.92 -6.08 2.29
N TYR A 33 6.03 -5.82 3.24
CA TYR A 33 4.61 -6.06 3.11
C TYR A 33 3.94 -4.81 2.56
N ALA A 34 3.05 -5.00 1.59
CA ALA A 34 2.27 -3.93 0.99
C ALA A 34 0.77 -4.24 1.09
N LEU A 35 -0.01 -3.22 1.41
CA LEU A 35 -1.48 -3.25 1.39
C LEU A 35 -1.97 -2.24 0.36
N MET A 36 -2.80 -2.69 -0.58
CA MET A 36 -3.23 -1.92 -1.74
C MET A 36 -4.75 -2.02 -1.92
N TYR A 37 -5.39 -0.91 -2.31
CA TYR A 37 -6.76 -0.94 -2.80
C TYR A 37 -6.81 -1.53 -4.21
N ASP A 38 -7.68 -2.51 -4.44
CA ASP A 38 -7.66 -3.32 -5.66
C ASP A 38 -7.98 -2.54 -6.93
N GLU A 39 -8.98 -1.68 -6.91
CA GLU A 39 -9.43 -0.98 -8.12
C GLU A 39 -8.45 0.09 -8.58
N THR A 40 -8.06 0.97 -7.67
CA THR A 40 -7.24 2.15 -8.01
C THR A 40 -5.76 1.93 -7.85
N ARG A 41 -5.33 0.78 -7.32
CA ARG A 41 -3.93 0.48 -7.00
C ARG A 41 -3.33 1.45 -5.97
N PHE A 42 -4.15 2.13 -5.19
CA PHE A 42 -3.68 3.02 -4.14
C PHE A 42 -2.95 2.20 -3.07
N TRP A 43 -1.68 2.48 -2.89
CA TRP A 43 -0.83 1.81 -1.89
C TRP A 43 -1.15 2.37 -0.50
N ILE A 44 -1.98 1.66 0.25
CA ILE A 44 -2.56 2.10 1.52
C ILE A 44 -1.49 2.14 2.61
N ALA A 45 -0.82 1.01 2.85
CA ALA A 45 0.13 0.84 3.95
C ALA A 45 1.31 -0.04 3.55
N GLN A 46 2.42 0.09 4.28
CA GLN A 46 3.61 -0.73 4.10
C GLN A 46 4.32 -1.02 5.42
N GLN A 47 4.90 -2.20 5.52
CA GLN A 47 5.66 -2.64 6.69
C GLN A 47 6.91 -3.41 6.24
N VAL A 48 8.07 -3.06 6.80
CA VAL A 48 9.30 -3.86 6.63
C VAL A 48 9.52 -4.72 7.86
N ALA A 49 9.81 -6.00 7.67
CA ALA A 49 10.01 -6.95 8.75
C ALA A 49 11.13 -7.96 8.45
N ASP A 50 11.70 -8.52 9.50
CA ASP A 50 12.76 -9.53 9.41
C ASP A 50 12.20 -10.94 9.15
N THR A 51 10.94 -11.16 9.50
CA THR A 51 10.31 -12.49 9.50
C THR A 51 8.91 -12.45 8.91
N LYS A 52 8.39 -13.64 8.55
CA LYS A 52 7.01 -13.83 8.05
C LYS A 52 6.00 -14.17 9.16
N TYR A 53 6.17 -13.65 10.35
CA TYR A 53 5.20 -13.91 11.42
C TYR A 53 3.97 -13.00 11.33
N THR A 54 2.85 -13.48 11.84
CA THR A 54 1.58 -12.74 11.89
C THR A 54 1.71 -11.40 12.63
N ALA A 55 2.58 -11.34 13.66
CA ALA A 55 2.88 -10.12 14.38
C ALA A 55 3.34 -8.95 13.47
N ASN A 56 3.98 -9.26 12.34
CA ASN A 56 4.44 -8.27 11.36
C ASN A 56 3.33 -7.78 10.44
N ILE A 57 2.24 -8.55 10.29
CA ILE A 57 1.11 -8.19 9.42
C ILE A 57 0.08 -7.31 10.15
N ASN A 58 -0.10 -7.54 11.45
CA ASN A 58 -1.09 -6.82 12.24
C ASN A 58 -0.91 -5.29 12.18
N PRO A 59 0.32 -4.73 12.32
CA PRO A 59 0.55 -3.29 12.18
C PRO A 59 0.16 -2.77 10.81
N LEU A 60 0.46 -3.51 9.73
CA LEU A 60 0.10 -3.16 8.36
C LEU A 60 -1.42 -3.00 8.19
N PHE A 61 -2.18 -3.99 8.68
CA PHE A 61 -3.64 -3.97 8.56
C PHE A 61 -4.29 -2.92 9.46
N LYS A 62 -3.71 -2.69 10.63
CA LYS A 62 -4.14 -1.64 11.54
C LYS A 62 -3.92 -0.24 10.93
N GLU A 63 -2.71 0.04 10.40
CA GLU A 63 -2.41 1.28 9.67
C GLU A 63 -3.39 1.49 8.51
N GLY A 64 -3.69 0.44 7.75
CA GLY A 64 -4.68 0.50 6.66
C GLY A 64 -6.07 0.91 7.12
N LYS A 65 -6.56 0.37 8.24
CA LYS A 65 -7.86 0.77 8.83
C LYS A 65 -7.85 2.22 9.32
N GLU A 66 -6.78 2.64 9.96
CA GLU A 66 -6.63 3.99 10.51
C GLU A 66 -6.62 5.04 9.41
N LEU A 67 -5.82 4.82 8.35
CA LEU A 67 -5.72 5.73 7.21
C LEU A 67 -7.04 5.86 6.46
N THR A 68 -7.71 4.74 6.21
CA THR A 68 -8.92 4.71 5.37
C THR A 68 -10.22 4.92 6.16
N GLY A 69 -10.17 4.78 7.48
CA GLY A 69 -11.34 4.85 8.36
C GLY A 69 -12.31 3.67 8.22
N LYS A 70 -11.90 2.60 7.52
CA LYS A 70 -12.74 1.41 7.29
C LYS A 70 -11.91 0.13 7.22
N ARG A 71 -12.57 -1.01 7.20
CA ARG A 71 -11.98 -2.32 6.88
C ARG A 71 -12.49 -2.79 5.51
N PRO A 72 -11.72 -3.61 4.78
CA PRO A 72 -12.19 -4.21 3.54
C PRO A 72 -13.26 -5.28 3.80
N ASN A 73 -14.20 -5.42 2.88
CA ASN A 73 -15.09 -6.59 2.86
C ASN A 73 -14.38 -7.81 2.25
N THR A 74 -13.40 -7.56 1.38
CA THR A 74 -12.63 -8.60 0.72
C THR A 74 -11.14 -8.30 0.82
N LEU A 75 -10.37 -9.22 1.38
CA LEU A 75 -8.92 -9.22 1.31
C LEU A 75 -8.46 -10.28 0.31
N ILE A 76 -7.52 -9.94 -0.57
CA ILE A 76 -6.94 -10.82 -1.57
C ILE A 76 -5.45 -10.98 -1.26
N SER A 77 -4.95 -12.22 -1.13
CA SER A 77 -3.53 -12.51 -0.93
C SER A 77 -3.13 -13.84 -1.59
N ASP A 78 -1.86 -14.20 -1.55
CA ASP A 78 -1.34 -15.50 -1.98
C ASP A 78 -1.79 -16.68 -1.10
N GLY A 79 -2.44 -16.40 0.04
CA GLY A 79 -2.93 -17.40 0.97
C GLY A 79 -1.91 -17.83 2.02
N ALA A 80 -0.77 -17.16 2.14
CA ALA A 80 0.20 -17.44 3.19
C ALA A 80 -0.45 -17.35 4.59
N ARG A 81 0.03 -18.19 5.51
CA ARG A 81 -0.57 -18.37 6.83
C ARG A 81 -0.63 -17.08 7.63
N ASN A 82 0.42 -16.26 7.59
CA ASN A 82 0.50 -14.98 8.27
C ASN A 82 -0.61 -14.00 7.82
N PHE A 83 -0.92 -13.92 6.51
CA PHE A 83 -2.03 -13.10 6.00
C PHE A 83 -3.38 -13.63 6.47
N ASN A 84 -3.56 -14.96 6.51
CA ASN A 84 -4.81 -15.55 6.98
C ASN A 84 -5.06 -15.26 8.47
N GLU A 85 -4.04 -15.38 9.30
CA GLU A 85 -4.12 -15.10 10.73
C GLU A 85 -4.31 -13.59 10.99
N GLY A 86 -3.58 -12.74 10.28
CA GLY A 86 -3.76 -11.27 10.34
C GLY A 86 -5.16 -10.84 9.91
N PHE A 87 -5.70 -11.42 8.83
CA PHE A 87 -7.07 -11.18 8.40
C PHE A 87 -8.08 -11.54 9.48
N LYS A 88 -7.95 -12.72 10.08
CA LYS A 88 -8.85 -13.16 11.16
C LYS A 88 -8.84 -12.20 12.34
N LYS A 89 -7.68 -11.68 12.68
CA LYS A 89 -7.50 -10.78 13.82
C LYS A 89 -8.02 -9.36 13.53
N GLU A 90 -7.73 -8.82 12.35
CA GLU A 90 -7.92 -7.40 12.09
C GLU A 90 -9.18 -7.08 11.26
N PHE A 91 -9.59 -7.99 10.37
CA PHE A 91 -10.65 -7.73 9.40
C PHE A 91 -11.86 -8.63 9.54
N PHE A 92 -11.70 -9.83 10.12
CA PHE A 92 -12.79 -10.81 10.16
C PHE A 92 -14.00 -10.27 10.93
N THR A 93 -15.18 -10.46 10.35
CA THR A 93 -16.46 -10.24 11.01
C THR A 93 -17.52 -11.16 10.42
N VAL A 94 -18.49 -11.53 11.26
CA VAL A 94 -19.73 -12.22 10.87
C VAL A 94 -20.88 -11.24 10.67
N SER A 95 -20.72 -9.99 11.11
CA SER A 95 -21.70 -8.91 10.89
C SER A 95 -21.81 -8.53 9.43
N ASN A 96 -22.93 -8.01 8.99
CA ASN A 96 -23.15 -7.54 7.63
C ASN A 96 -22.48 -6.18 7.39
N PRO A 97 -21.68 -6.00 6.32
CA PRO A 97 -21.26 -7.00 5.34
C PRO A 97 -20.20 -7.95 5.90
N ARG A 98 -20.37 -9.26 5.64
CA ARG A 98 -19.39 -10.30 6.05
C ARG A 98 -18.09 -10.15 5.27
N THR A 99 -16.96 -10.15 5.98
CA THR A 99 -15.63 -10.09 5.35
C THR A 99 -15.21 -11.44 4.77
N ARG A 100 -14.46 -11.40 3.67
CA ARG A 100 -13.93 -12.59 2.98
C ARG A 100 -12.43 -12.44 2.76
N HIS A 101 -11.71 -13.56 2.91
CA HIS A 101 -10.32 -13.66 2.50
C HIS A 101 -10.23 -14.58 1.28
N ILE A 102 -9.89 -14.00 0.12
CA ILE A 102 -9.67 -14.72 -1.12
C ILE A 102 -8.18 -15.06 -1.20
N LYS A 103 -7.89 -16.36 -1.25
CA LYS A 103 -6.53 -16.88 -1.28
C LYS A 103 -6.21 -17.36 -2.70
N HIS A 104 -5.21 -16.76 -3.33
CA HIS A 104 -4.73 -17.21 -4.64
C HIS A 104 -3.64 -18.25 -4.45
N ILE A 105 -4.02 -19.51 -4.41
CA ILE A 105 -3.09 -20.63 -4.24
C ILE A 105 -2.60 -21.18 -5.60
N ARG A 106 -3.26 -20.84 -6.72
CA ARG A 106 -2.89 -21.25 -8.09
C ARG A 106 -3.54 -20.34 -9.14
N LEU A 107 -3.00 -20.39 -10.37
CA LEU A 107 -3.43 -19.68 -11.60
C LEU A 107 -4.90 -19.96 -12.04
N GLN A 108 -5.87 -19.77 -11.18
CA GLN A 108 -7.27 -19.86 -11.56
C GLN A 108 -7.86 -18.46 -11.82
N VAL A 109 -8.17 -18.31 -12.98
CA VAL A 109 -8.74 -17.43 -14.00
C VAL A 109 -9.30 -16.05 -13.62
N ASP A 110 -9.97 -15.80 -12.50
CA ASP A 110 -10.69 -14.51 -12.33
C ASP A 110 -10.12 -13.53 -11.30
N HIS A 111 -9.19 -13.95 -10.48
CA HIS A 111 -8.60 -13.10 -9.43
C HIS A 111 -7.09 -13.29 -9.32
N ASN A 112 -6.38 -13.16 -10.45
CA ASN A 112 -4.92 -13.29 -10.46
C ASN A 112 -4.25 -12.18 -9.62
N ASN A 113 -3.09 -12.47 -9.04
CA ASN A 113 -2.32 -11.49 -8.26
C ASN A 113 -1.44 -10.58 -9.15
N ASN A 114 -1.70 -10.53 -10.47
CA ASN A 114 -0.92 -9.78 -11.45
C ASN A 114 -0.70 -8.30 -11.08
N LYS A 115 -1.68 -7.68 -10.38
CA LYS A 115 -1.55 -6.29 -9.93
C LYS A 115 -0.43 -6.14 -8.89
N MET A 116 -0.36 -7.09 -7.94
CA MET A 116 0.69 -7.10 -6.92
C MET A 116 2.03 -7.55 -7.51
N GLU A 117 2.04 -8.50 -8.43
CA GLU A 117 3.26 -8.94 -9.11
C GLU A 117 3.91 -7.78 -9.92
N ARG A 118 3.11 -7.01 -10.65
CA ARG A 118 3.59 -5.81 -11.33
C ARG A 118 4.12 -4.77 -10.35
N PHE A 119 3.37 -4.50 -9.28
CA PHE A 119 3.80 -3.60 -8.22
C PHE A 119 5.12 -4.07 -7.59
N ASN A 120 5.23 -5.35 -7.27
CA ASN A 120 6.46 -5.94 -6.72
C ASN A 120 7.62 -5.82 -7.70
N GLY A 121 7.39 -6.00 -9.01
CA GLY A 121 8.37 -5.77 -10.07
C GLY A 121 8.88 -4.33 -10.07
N GLU A 122 7.98 -3.36 -9.99
CA GLU A 122 8.31 -1.94 -9.94
C GLU A 122 9.14 -1.56 -8.70
N VAL A 123 8.79 -2.08 -7.53
CA VAL A 123 9.57 -1.85 -6.30
C VAL A 123 10.97 -2.44 -6.43
N ARG A 124 11.10 -3.67 -6.97
CA ARG A 124 12.41 -4.32 -7.20
C ARG A 124 13.28 -3.54 -8.17
N ASP A 125 12.72 -3.01 -9.24
CA ASP A 125 13.49 -2.21 -10.20
C ASP A 125 13.99 -0.91 -9.58
N ARG A 126 13.20 -0.29 -8.72
CA ARG A 126 13.64 0.87 -7.92
C ARG A 126 14.72 0.50 -6.92
N GLU A 127 14.58 -0.63 -6.25
CA GLU A 127 15.61 -1.13 -5.31
C GLU A 127 16.98 -1.32 -5.98
N LYS A 128 17.01 -1.87 -7.19
CA LYS A 128 18.24 -2.03 -7.99
C LYS A 128 18.93 -0.69 -8.22
N VAL A 129 18.17 0.33 -8.64
CA VAL A 129 18.70 1.69 -8.89
C VAL A 129 19.20 2.35 -7.60
N MET A 130 18.51 2.14 -6.48
CA MET A 130 18.85 2.69 -5.17
C MET A 130 19.99 1.95 -4.48
N ARG A 131 20.52 0.88 -5.07
CA ARG A 131 21.58 0.02 -4.50
C ARG A 131 21.23 -0.55 -3.12
N GLY A 132 19.95 -0.84 -2.90
CA GLY A 132 19.40 -1.33 -1.65
C GLY A 132 19.08 -0.22 -0.63
N LEU A 133 18.35 -0.60 0.40
CA LEU A 133 17.99 0.28 1.50
C LEU A 133 19.04 0.19 2.61
N LYS A 134 19.35 1.30 3.28
CA LYS A 134 20.33 1.29 4.37
C LYS A 134 19.72 0.89 5.71
N THR A 135 18.49 1.30 5.97
CA THR A 135 17.76 1.03 7.22
C THR A 135 16.29 0.68 6.94
N VAL A 136 15.62 0.01 7.88
CA VAL A 136 14.18 -0.30 7.79
C VAL A 136 13.29 0.96 7.84
N TYR A 137 13.76 2.01 8.51
CA TYR A 137 13.06 3.30 8.63
C TYR A 137 13.47 4.29 7.54
N THR A 138 13.92 3.77 6.39
CA THR A 138 14.35 4.62 5.29
C THR A 138 13.20 5.45 4.73
N PRO A 139 13.40 6.77 4.52
CA PRO A 139 12.41 7.61 3.85
C PRO A 139 12.20 7.23 2.38
N ILE A 140 13.08 6.42 1.80
CA ILE A 140 13.04 6.01 0.39
C ILE A 140 11.76 5.23 0.09
N LEU A 141 11.39 4.24 0.91
CA LEU A 141 10.15 3.47 0.69
C LEU A 141 8.90 4.33 0.86
N LYS A 142 8.89 5.22 1.85
CA LYS A 142 7.79 6.19 2.01
C LYS A 142 7.74 7.18 0.85
N GLY A 143 8.88 7.68 0.39
CA GLY A 143 8.98 8.52 -0.81
C GLY A 143 8.49 7.80 -2.07
N TYR A 144 8.79 6.51 -2.19
CA TYR A 144 8.31 5.71 -3.31
C TYR A 144 6.79 5.46 -3.23
N GLN A 145 6.23 5.24 -2.04
CA GLN A 145 4.77 5.17 -1.84
C GLN A 145 4.08 6.48 -2.27
N ILE A 146 4.67 7.64 -1.92
CA ILE A 146 4.17 8.95 -2.35
C ILE A 146 4.25 9.08 -3.87
N TYR A 147 5.39 8.72 -4.48
CA TYR A 147 5.54 8.73 -5.93
C TYR A 147 4.50 7.85 -6.62
N HIS A 148 4.34 6.60 -6.17
CA HIS A 148 3.35 5.66 -6.71
C HIS A 148 1.93 6.22 -6.63
N ASN A 149 1.54 6.73 -5.47
CA ASN A 149 0.16 7.17 -5.25
C ASN A 149 -0.17 8.51 -5.91
N TYR A 150 0.76 9.47 -5.89
CA TYR A 150 0.43 10.87 -6.21
C TYR A 150 1.08 11.39 -7.49
N MET A 151 2.16 10.76 -7.97
CA MET A 151 2.90 11.26 -9.12
C MET A 151 2.73 10.39 -10.35
N ARG A 152 2.75 9.08 -10.17
CA ARG A 152 2.73 8.13 -11.25
C ARG A 152 1.33 7.93 -11.80
N SER A 153 1.13 8.25 -13.07
CA SER A 153 -0.10 7.90 -13.80
C SER A 153 -0.08 6.43 -14.23
N HIS A 154 -1.24 5.83 -14.30
CA HIS A 154 -1.43 4.46 -14.75
C HIS A 154 -2.41 4.41 -15.93
N GLU A 155 -2.01 3.76 -17.02
CA GLU A 155 -2.85 3.59 -18.19
C GLU A 155 -4.19 2.93 -17.85
N ALA A 156 -4.16 1.87 -17.01
CA ALA A 156 -5.36 1.18 -16.55
C ALA A 156 -6.28 2.03 -15.64
N LEU A 157 -5.87 3.22 -15.26
CA LEU A 157 -6.66 4.22 -14.54
C LEU A 157 -6.99 5.45 -15.42
N ASN A 158 -7.00 5.27 -16.75
CA ASN A 158 -7.19 6.36 -17.71
C ASN A 158 -6.17 7.49 -17.51
N ASN A 159 -4.91 7.13 -17.31
CA ASN A 159 -3.78 8.02 -17.02
C ASN A 159 -3.92 8.85 -15.74
N LYS A 160 -4.81 8.47 -14.83
CA LYS A 160 -4.87 9.03 -13.48
C LYS A 160 -3.83 8.39 -12.58
N THR A 161 -3.42 9.13 -11.55
CA THR A 161 -2.69 8.54 -10.42
C THR A 161 -3.64 7.74 -9.52
N PRO A 162 -3.14 6.78 -8.73
CA PRO A 162 -3.97 6.10 -7.73
C PRO A 162 -4.69 7.05 -6.76
N ALA A 163 -4.06 8.15 -6.35
CA ALA A 163 -4.67 9.16 -5.50
C ALA A 163 -5.84 9.88 -6.19
N GLU A 164 -5.65 10.30 -7.46
CA GLU A 164 -6.73 10.90 -8.25
C GLU A 164 -7.90 9.95 -8.46
N ALA A 165 -7.62 8.66 -8.66
CA ALA A 165 -8.65 7.65 -8.76
C ALA A 165 -9.38 7.38 -7.44
N CYS A 166 -8.75 7.70 -6.29
CA CYS A 166 -9.33 7.69 -4.96
C CYS A 166 -9.96 9.03 -4.54
N GLY A 167 -10.15 9.97 -5.49
CA GLY A 167 -10.75 11.27 -5.21
C GLY A 167 -9.81 12.31 -4.60
N ILE A 168 -8.51 12.02 -4.49
CA ILE A 168 -7.52 12.97 -3.98
C ILE A 168 -6.88 13.68 -5.17
N LYS A 169 -7.16 14.96 -5.32
CA LYS A 169 -6.59 15.77 -6.40
C LYS A 169 -5.42 16.59 -5.89
N VAL A 170 -4.29 16.47 -6.56
CA VAL A 170 -3.12 17.33 -6.36
C VAL A 170 -3.00 18.21 -7.58
N GLU A 171 -3.29 19.50 -7.42
CA GLU A 171 -3.26 20.49 -8.49
C GLU A 171 -1.85 21.03 -8.72
N GLY A 172 -1.61 21.54 -9.95
CA GLY A 172 -0.35 22.14 -10.35
C GLY A 172 0.47 21.27 -11.32
N GLU A 173 1.29 21.92 -12.12
CA GLU A 173 2.14 21.25 -13.10
C GLU A 173 3.15 20.31 -12.45
N ASN A 174 3.69 20.71 -11.31
CA ASN A 174 4.61 19.89 -10.53
C ASN A 174 3.96 19.43 -9.23
N LYS A 175 3.39 18.24 -9.24
CA LYS A 175 2.71 17.64 -8.07
C LYS A 175 3.60 17.53 -6.83
N TRP A 176 4.93 17.35 -6.98
CA TRP A 176 5.86 17.35 -5.85
C TRP A 176 5.91 18.71 -5.16
N VAL A 177 6.04 19.78 -5.93
CA VAL A 177 6.07 21.14 -5.40
C VAL A 177 4.75 21.44 -4.69
N SER A 178 3.63 21.11 -5.31
CA SER A 178 2.30 21.31 -4.73
C SER A 178 2.11 20.56 -3.40
N LEU A 179 2.52 19.30 -3.33
CA LEU A 179 2.44 18.53 -2.08
C LEU A 179 3.34 19.10 -0.98
N ILE A 180 4.54 19.57 -1.33
CA ILE A 180 5.46 20.20 -0.36
C ILE A 180 4.86 21.51 0.15
N GLN A 181 4.34 22.34 -0.73
CA GLN A 181 3.70 23.62 -0.36
C GLN A 181 2.48 23.41 0.52
N ASN A 182 1.58 22.49 0.15
CA ASN A 182 0.39 22.18 0.94
C ASN A 182 0.76 21.63 2.33
N ALA A 183 1.78 20.78 2.41
CA ALA A 183 2.28 20.26 3.68
C ALA A 183 2.92 21.35 4.55
N SER A 184 3.61 22.31 3.93
CA SER A 184 4.24 23.44 4.63
C SER A 184 3.20 24.44 5.13
N ALA A 185 2.22 24.81 4.31
CA ALA A 185 1.14 25.72 4.68
C ALA A 185 0.36 25.20 5.89
N LYS A 186 0.04 23.91 5.90
CA LYS A 186 -0.69 23.29 7.02
C LYS A 186 0.11 23.24 8.32
N ASN A 187 1.43 23.10 8.25
CA ASN A 187 2.31 23.14 9.43
C ASN A 187 2.43 24.55 10.02
N LEU A 188 2.16 25.60 9.22
CA LEU A 188 2.19 27.00 9.64
C LEU A 188 0.84 27.52 10.14
N GLY A 189 -0.21 26.70 10.16
CA GLY A 189 -1.53 27.04 10.69
C GLY A 189 -2.38 27.95 9.80
N PHE A 190 -2.08 27.97 8.48
CA PHE A 190 -2.92 28.64 7.47
C PHE A 190 -3.83 27.63 6.79
#